data_bb0e42aaf1a6ad4a1a62977222015711
#
_entry.id   bb0e42aaf1a6ad4a1a62977222015711
#
_cell.length_a   1.000
_cell.length_b   1.000
_cell.length_c   1.000
_cell.angle_alpha   90.00
_cell.angle_beta   90.00
_cell.angle_gamma   90.00
#
_symmetry.space_group_name_H-M   'P 1'
#
loop_
_entity.id
_entity.type
_entity.pdbx_description
1 polymer ?
#
loop_
_entity_poly.entity_id
_entity_poly.type
_entity_poly.pdbx_seq_one_letter_code
_entity_poly.pdbx_strand_id
1 'polypeptide(L)'
;FLSNHLTEVKDIEKLTRHRKEHPNVLTHVVLMVQLEFGQRLSMKHPADVGSLGMTVALDWDVEEHHIVAPHYFSPQPAVQSQVIEMCPHDREFHVDKRLVRQMIHLAFDQRRKKIRTTFKRTPRRLSRIKGWHTQRWKEAIESIQEVEMLNARPEELTLGDWIELARKVEKGSM
;
A
#
# COMPACT_ATOMS: atom_id res chain seq x y z
N PHE A 1 -23.51 -1.31 8.31
CA PHE A 1 -24.22 -1.19 7.00
C PHE A 1 -23.40 -0.28 6.08
N LEU A 2 -22.33 -0.80 5.48
CA LEU A 2 -21.54 -0.13 4.43
C LEU A 2 -21.64 -0.99 3.17
N SER A 3 -22.87 -1.17 2.67
CA SER A 3 -23.08 -1.87 1.42
C SER A 3 -22.83 -0.93 0.23
N ASN A 4 -22.20 -1.43 -0.79
CA ASN A 4 -22.13 -0.94 -2.17
C ASN A 4 -21.17 0.23 -2.51
N HIS A 5 -20.41 0.84 -1.61
CA HIS A 5 -19.50 1.95 -1.97
C HIS A 5 -18.04 1.80 -1.53
N LEU A 6 -17.67 0.69 -0.87
CA LEU A 6 -16.28 0.41 -0.47
C LEU A 6 -15.52 -0.33 -1.57
N THR A 7 -15.53 0.19 -2.78
CA THR A 7 -14.79 -0.36 -3.93
C THR A 7 -13.61 0.50 -4.33
N GLU A 8 -13.38 1.61 -3.63
CA GLU A 8 -12.33 2.55 -3.95
C GLU A 8 -11.25 2.60 -2.86
N VAL A 9 -10.01 2.81 -3.31
CA VAL A 9 -8.84 3.05 -2.44
C VAL A 9 -9.10 4.13 -1.39
N LYS A 10 -9.89 5.15 -1.74
CA LYS A 10 -10.27 6.25 -0.84
C LYS A 10 -11.01 5.80 0.41
N ASP A 11 -11.76 4.71 0.33
CA ASP A 11 -12.54 4.22 1.47
C ASP A 11 -11.63 3.52 2.47
N ILE A 12 -10.65 2.77 2.01
CA ILE A 12 -9.61 2.20 2.89
C ILE A 12 -8.79 3.31 3.55
N GLU A 13 -8.46 4.39 2.82
CA GLU A 13 -7.80 5.56 3.41
C GLU A 13 -8.65 6.23 4.50
N LYS A 14 -9.98 6.31 4.33
CA LYS A 14 -10.91 6.84 5.34
C LYS A 14 -10.94 5.95 6.59
N LEU A 15 -11.03 4.63 6.41
CA LEU A 15 -10.98 3.67 7.53
C LEU A 15 -9.68 3.80 8.32
N THR A 16 -8.55 3.89 7.62
CA THR A 16 -7.23 4.07 8.24
C THR A 16 -7.14 5.39 9.02
N ARG A 17 -7.72 6.47 8.48
CA ARG A 17 -7.76 7.77 9.17
C ARG A 17 -8.66 7.69 10.41
N HIS A 18 -9.86 7.16 10.27
CA HIS A 18 -10.81 7.00 11.37
C HIS A 18 -10.22 6.21 12.53
N ARG A 19 -9.51 5.12 12.23
CA ARG A 19 -8.82 4.34 13.27
C ARG A 19 -7.76 5.15 14.00
N LYS A 20 -6.98 5.99 13.30
CA LYS A 20 -5.97 6.84 13.94
C LYS A 20 -6.57 7.88 14.88
N GLU A 21 -7.74 8.39 14.54
CA GLU A 21 -8.48 9.34 15.38
C GLU A 21 -9.17 8.63 16.54
N HIS A 22 -9.58 7.36 16.36
CA HIS A 22 -10.33 6.56 17.33
C HIS A 22 -9.75 5.13 17.45
N PRO A 23 -8.57 4.93 18.04
CA PRO A 23 -7.83 3.66 18.00
C PRO A 23 -8.58 2.48 18.66
N ASN A 24 -9.45 2.74 19.61
CA ASN A 24 -10.18 1.71 20.36
C ASN A 24 -11.55 1.34 19.74
N VAL A 25 -11.98 2.02 18.66
CA VAL A 25 -13.32 1.83 18.09
C VAL A 25 -13.32 0.87 16.92
N LEU A 26 -12.23 0.82 16.14
CA LEU A 26 -12.16 0.03 14.92
C LEU A 26 -11.11 -1.07 15.06
N THR A 27 -11.54 -2.22 15.55
CA THR A 27 -10.67 -3.39 15.78
C THR A 27 -10.76 -4.43 14.66
N HIS A 28 -11.88 -4.44 13.91
CA HIS A 28 -12.18 -5.42 12.88
C HIS A 28 -13.03 -4.78 11.78
N VAL A 29 -12.76 -5.10 10.54
CA VAL A 29 -13.53 -4.66 9.39
C VAL A 29 -13.80 -5.87 8.50
N VAL A 30 -15.07 -6.22 8.30
CA VAL A 30 -15.46 -7.25 7.34
C VAL A 30 -16.16 -6.57 6.16
N LEU A 31 -15.67 -6.82 4.96
CA LEU A 31 -16.16 -6.21 3.74
C LEU A 31 -16.51 -7.29 2.72
N MET A 32 -17.55 -7.03 1.93
CA MET A 32 -17.79 -7.75 0.69
C MET A 32 -17.44 -6.82 -0.47
N VAL A 33 -16.46 -7.22 -1.26
CA VAL A 33 -15.89 -6.44 -2.36
C VAL A 33 -15.88 -7.26 -3.65
N GLN A 34 -15.61 -6.63 -4.79
CA GLN A 34 -15.36 -7.37 -6.02
C GLN A 34 -14.13 -8.28 -5.84
N LEU A 35 -14.20 -9.49 -6.40
CA LEU A 35 -13.15 -10.51 -6.23
C LEU A 35 -11.75 -9.98 -6.55
N GLU A 36 -11.58 -9.33 -7.71
CA GLU A 36 -10.28 -8.76 -8.10
C GLU A 36 -9.77 -7.70 -7.11
N PHE A 37 -10.67 -6.88 -6.56
CA PHE A 37 -10.30 -5.88 -5.57
C PHE A 37 -9.83 -6.52 -4.26
N GLY A 38 -10.50 -7.57 -3.79
CA GLY A 38 -10.10 -8.35 -2.63
C GLY A 38 -8.72 -8.99 -2.81
N GLN A 39 -8.50 -9.65 -3.95
CA GLN A 39 -7.20 -10.25 -4.31
C GLN A 39 -6.07 -9.22 -4.32
N ARG A 40 -6.30 -8.04 -4.89
CA ARG A 40 -5.33 -6.94 -4.89
C ARG A 40 -5.06 -6.36 -3.50
N LEU A 41 -5.99 -6.45 -2.58
CA LEU A 41 -5.77 -6.04 -1.18
C LEU A 41 -4.92 -7.04 -0.42
N SER A 42 -5.20 -8.34 -0.58
CA SER A 42 -4.51 -9.42 0.14
C SER A 42 -3.13 -9.75 -0.43
N MET A 43 -2.94 -9.53 -1.74
CA MET A 43 -1.69 -9.85 -2.47
C MET A 43 -1.22 -11.31 -2.29
N LYS A 44 -2.14 -12.26 -2.14
CA LYS A 44 -1.79 -13.67 -1.96
C LYS A 44 -1.06 -14.29 -3.16
N HIS A 45 -1.33 -13.77 -4.37
CA HIS A 45 -0.67 -14.22 -5.58
C HIS A 45 0.29 -13.15 -6.14
N PRO A 46 1.41 -13.54 -6.74
CA PRO A 46 2.37 -12.57 -7.30
C PRO A 46 1.77 -11.59 -8.32
N ALA A 47 0.75 -12.02 -9.07
CA ALA A 47 0.05 -11.18 -10.04
C ALA A 47 -0.70 -10.00 -9.37
N ASP A 48 -1.16 -10.18 -8.13
CA ASP A 48 -1.96 -9.21 -7.38
C ASP A 48 -1.10 -8.21 -6.61
N VAL A 49 0.21 -8.44 -6.51
CA VAL A 49 1.14 -7.53 -5.86
C VAL A 49 1.09 -6.16 -6.53
N GLY A 50 0.73 -5.14 -5.77
CA GLY A 50 0.55 -3.79 -6.29
C GLY A 50 0.61 -2.72 -5.21
N SER A 51 0.61 -1.45 -5.63
CA SER A 51 0.68 -0.32 -4.70
C SER A 51 -0.47 -0.31 -3.68
N LEU A 52 -1.66 -0.78 -4.07
CA LEU A 52 -2.82 -0.83 -3.20
C LEU A 52 -2.56 -1.74 -2.01
N GLY A 53 -2.30 -3.02 -2.25
CA GLY A 53 -2.06 -3.99 -1.18
C GLY A 53 -0.84 -3.63 -0.34
N MET A 54 0.28 -3.23 -0.97
CA MET A 54 1.49 -2.79 -0.26
C MET A 54 1.25 -1.60 0.67
N THR A 55 0.43 -0.63 0.26
CA THR A 55 0.13 0.53 1.13
C THR A 55 -0.90 0.21 2.21
N VAL A 56 -1.83 -0.70 1.95
CA VAL A 56 -2.78 -1.20 2.95
C VAL A 56 -2.05 -2.02 4.02
N ALA A 57 -1.13 -2.90 3.62
CA ALA A 57 -0.35 -3.73 4.52
C ALA A 57 0.56 -2.95 5.50
N LEU A 58 0.72 -1.63 5.32
CA LEU A 58 1.37 -0.77 6.33
C LEU A 58 0.53 -0.54 7.59
N ASP A 59 -0.78 -0.74 7.52
CA ASP A 59 -1.69 -0.48 8.65
C ASP A 59 -2.65 -1.63 8.93
N TRP A 60 -2.84 -2.57 7.99
CA TRP A 60 -3.84 -3.62 8.05
C TRP A 60 -3.29 -4.97 7.63
N ASP A 61 -3.64 -6.02 8.36
CA ASP A 61 -3.58 -7.40 7.89
C ASP A 61 -4.90 -7.70 7.15
N VAL A 62 -4.82 -8.31 5.98
CA VAL A 62 -5.98 -8.62 5.13
C VAL A 62 -6.08 -10.12 4.93
N GLU A 63 -7.24 -10.69 5.27
CA GLU A 63 -7.56 -12.09 5.07
C GLU A 63 -8.71 -12.24 4.08
N GLU A 64 -8.55 -13.17 3.14
CA GLU A 64 -9.59 -13.55 2.20
C GLU A 64 -10.42 -14.69 2.78
N HIS A 65 -11.74 -14.53 2.70
CA HIS A 65 -12.71 -15.55 3.02
C HIS A 65 -13.40 -16.07 1.74
N HIS A 66 -14.71 -16.45 1.85
CA HIS A 66 -15.40 -17.10 0.75
C HIS A 66 -15.71 -16.14 -0.41
N ILE A 67 -15.75 -16.73 -1.59
CA ILE A 67 -16.21 -16.09 -2.80
C ILE A 67 -17.73 -16.24 -2.88
N VAL A 68 -18.42 -15.15 -3.23
CA VAL A 68 -19.88 -15.10 -3.39
C VAL A 68 -20.20 -14.99 -4.87
N ALA A 69 -20.93 -15.98 -5.37
CA ALA A 69 -21.29 -16.03 -6.79
C ALA A 69 -22.35 -14.97 -7.14
N PRO A 70 -22.36 -14.44 -8.38
CA PRO A 70 -23.28 -13.40 -8.80
C PRO A 70 -24.76 -13.71 -8.62
N HIS A 71 -25.17 -14.98 -8.76
CA HIS A 71 -26.58 -15.40 -8.67
C HIS A 71 -27.20 -15.24 -7.27
N TYR A 72 -26.39 -14.96 -6.23
CA TYR A 72 -26.90 -14.64 -4.90
C TYR A 72 -27.37 -13.19 -4.74
N PHE A 73 -27.21 -12.36 -5.77
CA PHE A 73 -27.58 -10.96 -5.74
C PHE A 73 -28.77 -10.64 -6.66
N SER A 74 -29.55 -9.63 -6.28
CA SER A 74 -30.58 -9.03 -7.11
C SER A 74 -30.49 -7.50 -7.06
N PRO A 75 -30.21 -6.82 -8.18
CA PRO A 75 -29.85 -7.37 -9.48
C PRO A 75 -28.51 -8.09 -9.48
N GLN A 76 -28.36 -9.09 -10.34
CA GLN A 76 -27.14 -9.90 -10.44
C GLN A 76 -25.97 -9.06 -11.00
N PRO A 77 -24.83 -8.98 -10.30
CA PRO A 77 -23.64 -8.30 -10.81
C PRO A 77 -22.94 -9.11 -11.91
N ALA A 78 -22.12 -8.43 -12.72
CA ALA A 78 -21.35 -9.08 -13.78
C ALA A 78 -20.12 -9.87 -13.27
N VAL A 79 -19.68 -9.62 -12.02
CA VAL A 79 -18.46 -10.18 -11.43
C VAL A 79 -18.75 -10.85 -10.09
N GLN A 80 -17.88 -11.77 -9.69
CA GLN A 80 -17.93 -12.40 -8.38
C GLN A 80 -17.56 -11.37 -7.29
N SER A 81 -18.10 -11.60 -6.09
CA SER A 81 -17.72 -10.87 -4.88
C SER A 81 -16.88 -11.76 -3.97
N GLN A 82 -16.12 -11.16 -3.09
CA GLN A 82 -15.35 -11.84 -2.06
C GLN A 82 -15.55 -11.17 -0.72
N VAL A 83 -15.71 -11.97 0.32
CA VAL A 83 -15.64 -11.48 1.69
C VAL A 83 -14.18 -11.40 2.10
N ILE A 84 -13.77 -10.26 2.61
CA ILE A 84 -12.45 -10.02 3.18
C ILE A 84 -12.59 -9.54 4.61
N GLU A 85 -11.63 -9.88 5.42
CA GLU A 85 -11.48 -9.37 6.78
C GLU A 85 -10.20 -8.53 6.86
N MET A 86 -10.29 -7.39 7.52
CA MET A 86 -9.16 -6.49 7.71
C MET A 86 -9.00 -6.22 9.20
N CYS A 87 -7.86 -6.61 9.75
CA CYS A 87 -7.48 -6.35 11.13
C CYS A 87 -6.39 -5.28 11.16
N PRO A 88 -6.59 -4.16 11.86
CA PRO A 88 -5.55 -3.18 11.98
C PRO A 88 -4.43 -3.71 12.88
N HIS A 89 -3.19 -3.35 12.57
CA HIS A 89 -2.04 -3.68 13.40
C HIS A 89 -1.27 -2.42 13.81
N ASP A 90 -0.61 -2.49 14.96
CA ASP A 90 0.21 -1.41 15.50
C ASP A 90 1.72 -1.68 15.36
N ARG A 91 2.13 -2.39 14.30
CA ARG A 91 3.55 -2.66 14.03
C ARG A 91 4.31 -1.36 13.85
N GLU A 92 5.33 -1.17 14.68
CA GLU A 92 6.26 -0.05 14.55
C GLU A 92 7.35 -0.39 13.55
N PHE A 93 7.47 0.41 12.50
CA PHE A 93 8.46 0.19 11.46
C PHE A 93 9.71 1.06 11.62
N HIS A 94 9.73 1.96 12.63
CA HIS A 94 10.83 2.93 12.85
C HIS A 94 11.21 3.72 11.59
N VAL A 95 10.20 4.07 10.80
CA VAL A 95 10.28 4.88 9.57
C VAL A 95 8.93 5.58 9.35
N ASP A 96 8.93 6.76 8.75
CA ASP A 96 7.66 7.42 8.42
C ASP A 96 6.89 6.63 7.36
N LYS A 97 5.78 6.01 7.76
CA LYS A 97 4.88 5.26 6.85
C LYS A 97 4.42 6.10 5.64
N ARG A 98 4.39 7.44 5.76
CA ARG A 98 4.06 8.33 4.63
C ARG A 98 5.16 8.33 3.58
N LEU A 99 6.44 8.28 4.00
CA LEU A 99 7.56 8.13 3.07
C LEU A 99 7.48 6.79 2.34
N VAL A 100 7.28 5.69 3.06
CA VAL A 100 7.12 4.36 2.47
C VAL A 100 6.01 4.36 1.41
N ARG A 101 4.83 4.93 1.72
CA ARG A 101 3.72 5.05 0.75
C ARG A 101 4.11 5.84 -0.49
N GLN A 102 4.81 6.98 -0.33
CA GLN A 102 5.21 7.79 -1.48
C GLN A 102 6.23 7.06 -2.36
N MET A 103 7.14 6.28 -1.77
CA MET A 103 8.10 5.45 -2.51
C MET A 103 7.38 4.35 -3.29
N ILE A 104 6.46 3.62 -2.65
CA ILE A 104 5.65 2.58 -3.29
C ILE A 104 4.87 3.16 -4.46
N HIS A 105 4.11 4.23 -4.26
CA HIS A 105 3.34 4.86 -5.34
C HIS A 105 4.22 5.30 -6.51
N LEU A 106 5.36 5.95 -6.23
CA LEU A 106 6.29 6.39 -7.26
C LEU A 106 6.83 5.22 -8.09
N ALA A 107 7.18 4.12 -7.46
CA ALA A 107 7.71 2.94 -8.14
C ALA A 107 6.63 2.23 -8.98
N PHE A 108 5.45 2.02 -8.42
CA PHE A 108 4.34 1.35 -9.12
C PHE A 108 3.69 2.20 -10.23
N ASP A 109 3.89 3.52 -10.28
CA ASP A 109 3.55 4.37 -11.44
C ASP A 109 4.17 3.83 -12.75
N GLN A 110 5.32 3.14 -12.64
CA GLN A 110 6.02 2.53 -13.77
C GLN A 110 6.45 1.10 -13.41
N ARG A 111 5.50 0.25 -13.07
CA ARG A 111 5.69 -1.12 -12.55
C ARG A 111 6.76 -1.94 -13.29
N ARG A 112 6.86 -1.81 -14.63
CA ARG A 112 7.82 -2.56 -15.43
C ARG A 112 9.27 -2.05 -15.36
N LYS A 113 9.52 -0.89 -14.74
CA LYS A 113 10.86 -0.31 -14.61
C LYS A 113 11.48 -0.68 -13.26
N LYS A 114 12.81 -0.74 -13.23
CA LYS A 114 13.59 -0.87 -12.00
C LYS A 114 13.39 0.34 -11.11
N ILE A 115 13.41 0.14 -9.79
CA ILE A 115 13.21 1.19 -8.77
C ILE A 115 14.20 2.33 -8.97
N ARG A 116 15.48 2.06 -9.25
CA ARG A 116 16.49 3.10 -9.56
C ARG A 116 16.07 4.05 -10.68
N THR A 117 15.31 3.57 -11.65
CA THR A 117 14.84 4.41 -12.77
C THR A 117 13.71 5.32 -12.33
N THR A 118 12.78 4.79 -11.53
CA THR A 118 11.63 5.56 -11.07
C THR A 118 12.01 6.57 -9.99
N PHE A 119 12.98 6.25 -9.13
CA PHE A 119 13.45 7.11 -8.04
C PHE A 119 14.31 8.31 -8.50
N LYS A 120 14.70 8.37 -9.76
CA LYS A 120 15.22 9.62 -10.36
C LYS A 120 14.18 10.75 -10.35
N ARG A 121 12.91 10.42 -10.24
CA ARG A 121 11.80 11.37 -10.08
C ARG A 121 11.52 11.59 -8.60
N THR A 122 11.04 12.78 -8.26
CA THR A 122 10.59 13.09 -6.90
C THR A 122 9.13 12.65 -6.72
N PRO A 123 8.76 12.02 -5.58
CA PRO A 123 7.37 11.71 -5.29
C PRO A 123 6.49 12.97 -5.27
N ARG A 124 5.30 12.91 -5.89
CA ARG A 124 4.41 14.08 -6.08
C ARG A 124 3.98 14.75 -4.78
N ARG A 125 3.83 13.99 -3.69
CA ARG A 125 3.34 14.49 -2.40
C ARG A 125 4.43 14.49 -1.33
N LEU A 126 5.71 14.48 -1.73
CA LEU A 126 6.85 14.42 -0.80
C LEU A 126 6.85 15.60 0.17
N SER A 127 6.52 16.82 -0.28
CA SER A 127 6.47 18.03 0.55
C SER A 127 5.44 17.99 1.68
N ARG A 128 4.51 17.01 1.66
CA ARG A 128 3.56 16.79 2.77
C ARG A 128 4.19 16.04 3.95
N ILE A 129 5.39 15.54 3.79
CA ILE A 129 6.15 14.85 4.85
C ILE A 129 7.12 15.87 5.44
N LYS A 130 7.03 16.07 6.76
CA LYS A 130 7.83 17.08 7.45
C LYS A 130 9.33 16.88 7.18
N GLY A 131 9.99 17.93 6.75
CA GLY A 131 11.43 17.92 6.47
C GLY A 131 11.81 17.31 5.12
N TRP A 132 10.85 16.87 4.29
CA TRP A 132 11.15 16.35 2.97
C TRP A 132 10.85 17.36 1.85
N HIS A 133 11.82 17.51 0.94
CA HIS A 133 11.76 18.34 -0.26
C HIS A 133 12.57 17.69 -1.40
N THR A 134 12.44 18.23 -2.60
CA THR A 134 13.04 17.65 -3.81
C THR A 134 14.57 17.48 -3.71
N GLN A 135 15.27 18.46 -3.13
CA GLN A 135 16.72 18.40 -3.02
C GLN A 135 17.15 17.28 -2.05
N ARG A 136 16.54 17.22 -0.86
CA ARG A 136 16.78 16.15 0.11
C ARG A 136 16.53 14.77 -0.47
N TRP A 137 15.44 14.62 -1.28
CA TRP A 137 15.16 13.37 -1.97
C TRP A 137 16.29 12.96 -2.92
N LYS A 138 16.79 13.90 -3.74
CA LYS A 138 17.88 13.62 -4.68
C LYS A 138 19.14 13.16 -3.96
N GLU A 139 19.54 13.88 -2.91
CA GLU A 139 20.70 13.55 -2.07
C GLU A 139 20.56 12.16 -1.42
N ALA A 140 19.38 11.87 -0.86
CA ALA A 140 19.09 10.56 -0.28
C ALA A 140 19.18 9.43 -1.31
N ILE A 141 18.63 9.62 -2.52
CA ILE A 141 18.71 8.61 -3.57
C ILE A 141 20.14 8.44 -4.10
N GLU A 142 20.91 9.52 -4.17
CA GLU A 142 22.30 9.46 -4.58
C GLU A 142 23.15 8.68 -3.57
N SER A 143 22.91 8.87 -2.28
CA SER A 143 23.65 8.17 -1.21
C SER A 143 23.41 6.66 -1.15
N ILE A 144 22.32 6.16 -1.72
CA ILE A 144 21.95 4.73 -1.68
C ILE A 144 22.09 4.01 -3.02
N GLN A 145 22.82 4.58 -4.01
CA GLN A 145 22.93 4.03 -5.36
C GLN A 145 23.46 2.58 -5.40
N GLU A 146 24.28 2.18 -4.43
CA GLU A 146 24.84 0.83 -4.32
C GLU A 146 23.87 -0.19 -3.70
N VAL A 147 22.70 0.24 -3.23
CA VAL A 147 21.70 -0.67 -2.64
C VAL A 147 21.09 -1.55 -3.72
N GLU A 148 21.27 -2.87 -3.60
CA GLU A 148 20.83 -3.85 -4.59
C GLU A 148 19.32 -3.81 -4.87
N MET A 149 18.50 -3.56 -3.85
CA MET A 149 17.04 -3.43 -3.98
C MET A 149 16.62 -2.40 -5.05
N LEU A 150 17.45 -1.40 -5.36
CA LEU A 150 17.19 -0.44 -6.43
C LEU A 150 17.21 -1.07 -7.83
N ASN A 151 17.81 -2.24 -7.99
CA ASN A 151 17.84 -2.99 -9.25
C ASN A 151 16.59 -3.84 -9.48
N ALA A 152 15.82 -4.09 -8.44
CA ALA A 152 14.57 -4.83 -8.50
C ALA A 152 13.44 -4.02 -9.16
N ARG A 153 12.39 -4.73 -9.60
CA ARG A 153 11.10 -4.13 -9.94
C ARG A 153 10.23 -3.99 -8.70
N PRO A 154 9.24 -3.08 -8.69
CA PRO A 154 8.41 -2.84 -7.51
C PRO A 154 7.71 -4.10 -6.97
N GLU A 155 7.27 -4.99 -7.83
CA GLU A 155 6.58 -6.23 -7.46
C GLU A 155 7.49 -7.32 -6.89
N GLU A 156 8.80 -7.18 -7.03
CA GLU A 156 9.79 -8.13 -6.53
C GLU A 156 10.15 -7.86 -5.05
N LEU A 157 9.81 -6.67 -4.53
CA LEU A 157 10.06 -6.29 -3.15
C LEU A 157 8.88 -6.67 -2.24
N THR A 158 9.22 -7.28 -1.11
CA THR A 158 8.29 -7.49 0.00
C THR A 158 8.01 -6.16 0.75
N LEU A 159 6.99 -6.15 1.60
CA LEU A 159 6.74 -5.00 2.48
C LEU A 159 7.95 -4.70 3.38
N GLY A 160 8.63 -5.74 3.88
CA GLY A 160 9.85 -5.61 4.67
C GLY A 160 10.97 -4.91 3.92
N ASP A 161 11.17 -5.28 2.65
CA ASP A 161 12.16 -4.64 1.77
C ASP A 161 11.84 -3.16 1.53
N TRP A 162 10.57 -2.82 1.32
CA TRP A 162 10.12 -1.43 1.19
C TRP A 162 10.41 -0.60 2.44
N ILE A 163 10.19 -1.17 3.62
CA ILE A 163 10.46 -0.53 4.91
C ILE A 163 11.98 -0.34 5.09
N GLU A 164 12.76 -1.36 4.78
CA GLU A 164 14.24 -1.27 4.86
C GLU A 164 14.80 -0.23 3.88
N LEU A 165 14.31 -0.23 2.64
CA LEU A 165 14.70 0.77 1.65
C LEU A 165 14.37 2.19 2.11
N ALA A 166 13.20 2.40 2.70
CA ALA A 166 12.81 3.70 3.24
C ALA A 166 13.70 4.15 4.40
N ARG A 167 14.12 3.24 5.28
CA ARG A 167 15.10 3.54 6.35
C ARG A 167 16.45 3.97 5.77
N LYS A 168 16.91 3.33 4.69
CA LYS A 168 18.15 3.72 4.02
C LYS A 168 18.03 5.12 3.39
N VAL A 169 16.89 5.42 2.75
CA VAL A 169 16.57 6.75 2.20
C VAL A 169 16.56 7.82 3.30
N GLU A 170 15.96 7.54 4.46
CA GLU A 170 15.97 8.49 5.59
C GLU A 170 17.38 8.76 6.12
N LYS A 171 18.20 7.73 6.28
CA LYS A 171 19.58 7.85 6.76
C LYS A 171 20.48 8.56 5.75
N GLY A 172 20.32 8.30 4.47
CA GLY A 172 21.12 8.92 3.42
C GLY A 172 20.84 10.40 3.22
N SER A 173 19.84 10.95 3.91
CA SER A 173 19.44 12.35 3.86
C SER A 173 19.82 13.15 5.12
N MET A 174 20.55 12.54 6.07
CA MET A 174 21.13 13.19 7.24
C MET A 174 22.55 13.65 6.94
#